data_1b581ff04f98919e218c998437eed8fd
#
_entry.id   1b581ff04f98919e218c998437eed8fd
#
_cell.length_a   1.000
_cell.length_b   1.000
_cell.length_c   1.000
_cell.angle_alpha   90.00
_cell.angle_beta   90.00
_cell.angle_gamma   90.00
#
_symmetry.space_group_name_H-M   'P 1'
#
loop_
_entity.id
_entity.type
_entity.pdbx_description
1 polymer ?
#
loop_
_entity_poly.entity_id
_entity_poly.type
_entity_poly.pdbx_seq_one_letter_code
_entity_poly.pdbx_strand_id
1 'polypeptide(L)'
;MNIEESLYNAQNLMDSIDKKMNGVVLPGHLRSKVFHSLLHLSLEHFGSIVILVKSRMNGSAYALLRPQYEAVIRGLYFQNCADQKEIELFIAGENPYGLYTMIKKIDGKLDIDSFKNFYTLVKNVIHTYTHGGIEQLERRYTENELVSNFTENECISLIELSSNLARTSAIFSALVAGREDIAEAFFPEIKNKSI
;
A
#
# COMPACT_ATOMS: atom_id res chain seq x y z
N MET A 1 -9.55 -10.81 16.54
CA MET A 1 -10.23 -9.86 15.62
C MET A 1 -10.95 -10.70 14.57
N ASN A 2 -12.22 -10.44 14.31
CA ASN A 2 -13.00 -11.07 13.24
C ASN A 2 -13.01 -10.16 12.00
N ILE A 3 -13.57 -10.65 10.88
CA ILE A 3 -13.57 -9.91 9.61
C ILE A 3 -14.39 -8.61 9.67
N GLU A 4 -15.49 -8.58 10.40
CA GLU A 4 -16.33 -7.38 10.53
C GLU A 4 -15.60 -6.28 11.30
N GLU A 5 -14.91 -6.63 12.36
CA GLU A 5 -14.06 -5.71 13.13
C GLU A 5 -12.89 -5.18 12.28
N SER A 6 -12.27 -6.06 11.48
CA SER A 6 -11.19 -5.68 10.55
C SER A 6 -11.68 -4.70 9.49
N LEU A 7 -12.84 -4.96 8.88
CA LEU A 7 -13.47 -4.06 7.90
C LEU A 7 -13.86 -2.72 8.53
N TYR A 8 -14.42 -2.74 9.74
CA TYR A 8 -14.77 -1.52 10.47
C TYR A 8 -13.54 -0.66 10.77
N ASN A 9 -12.45 -1.28 11.24
CA ASN A 9 -11.19 -0.58 11.51
C ASN A 9 -10.56 0.00 10.23
N ALA A 10 -10.63 -0.72 9.12
CA ALA A 10 -10.15 -0.24 7.83
C ALA A 10 -10.98 0.95 7.31
N GLN A 11 -12.31 0.91 7.46
CA GLN A 11 -13.18 2.03 7.12
C GLN A 11 -12.86 3.27 7.98
N ASN A 12 -12.72 3.11 9.29
CA ASN A 12 -12.35 4.20 10.17
C ASN A 12 -10.99 4.82 9.81
N LEU A 13 -10.03 3.99 9.39
CA LEU A 13 -8.73 4.47 8.91
C LEU A 13 -8.91 5.32 7.65
N MET A 14 -9.70 4.86 6.68
CA MET A 14 -9.97 5.58 5.43
C MET A 14 -10.63 6.94 5.72
N ASP A 15 -11.69 6.95 6.52
CA ASP A 15 -12.40 8.17 6.92
C ASP A 15 -11.49 9.15 7.67
N SER A 16 -10.59 8.64 8.52
CA SER A 16 -9.61 9.45 9.24
C SER A 16 -8.57 10.06 8.30
N ILE A 17 -8.09 9.30 7.30
CA ILE A 17 -7.15 9.80 6.29
C ILE A 17 -7.83 10.93 5.48
N ASP A 18 -9.01 10.67 4.95
CA ASP A 18 -9.77 11.66 4.17
C ASP A 18 -10.01 12.93 4.96
N LYS A 19 -10.50 12.81 6.19
CA LYS A 19 -10.79 13.95 7.05
C LYS A 19 -9.55 14.79 7.36
N LYS A 20 -8.39 14.14 7.60
CA LYS A 20 -7.17 14.86 8.02
C LYS A 20 -6.37 15.40 6.84
N MET A 21 -6.40 14.72 5.69
CA MET A 21 -5.67 15.13 4.49
C MET A 21 -6.49 16.10 3.62
N ASN A 22 -7.81 16.20 3.81
CA ASN A 22 -8.64 17.12 3.06
C ASN A 22 -8.22 18.57 3.30
N GLY A 23 -7.99 19.31 2.21
CA GLY A 23 -7.58 20.72 2.26
C GLY A 23 -6.10 20.96 2.59
N VAL A 24 -5.30 19.91 2.75
CA VAL A 24 -3.84 20.05 2.92
C VAL A 24 -3.22 20.58 1.62
N VAL A 25 -2.51 21.70 1.73
CA VAL A 25 -1.80 22.27 0.57
C VAL A 25 -0.52 21.51 0.33
N LEU A 26 -0.38 20.98 -0.89
CA LEU A 26 0.79 20.19 -1.30
C LEU A 26 1.81 21.07 -2.03
N PRO A 27 3.13 20.80 -1.90
CA PRO A 27 4.16 21.50 -2.66
C PRO A 27 3.94 21.37 -4.17
N GLY A 28 3.99 22.49 -4.92
CA GLY A 28 3.59 22.54 -6.33
C GLY A 28 4.61 22.04 -7.35
N HIS A 29 5.84 21.68 -6.93
CA HIS A 29 6.88 21.21 -7.85
C HIS A 29 6.63 19.79 -8.36
N LEU A 30 7.20 19.45 -9.53
CA LEU A 30 6.93 18.21 -10.25
C LEU A 30 7.16 16.95 -9.42
N ARG A 31 8.26 16.87 -8.69
CA ARG A 31 8.59 15.75 -7.79
C ARG A 31 7.48 15.49 -6.77
N SER A 32 7.00 16.55 -6.12
CA SER A 32 5.92 16.45 -5.13
C SER A 32 4.62 15.99 -5.77
N LYS A 33 4.29 16.47 -6.97
CA LYS A 33 3.10 16.03 -7.70
C LYS A 33 3.14 14.54 -8.02
N VAL A 34 4.27 14.03 -8.55
CA VAL A 34 4.45 12.59 -8.83
C VAL A 34 4.33 11.78 -7.54
N PHE A 35 5.01 12.20 -6.48
CA PHE A 35 4.98 11.56 -5.19
C PHE A 35 3.56 11.44 -4.62
N HIS A 36 2.86 12.57 -4.46
CA HIS A 36 1.52 12.58 -3.89
C HIS A 36 0.49 11.85 -4.76
N SER A 37 0.62 11.94 -6.10
CA SER A 37 -0.26 11.18 -7.00
C SER A 37 -0.11 9.67 -6.82
N LEU A 38 1.12 9.17 -6.66
CA LEU A 38 1.38 7.74 -6.41
C LEU A 38 0.87 7.30 -5.03
N LEU A 39 1.06 8.11 -3.98
CA LEU A 39 0.53 7.78 -2.67
C LEU A 39 -1.01 7.85 -2.63
N HIS A 40 -1.62 8.79 -3.33
CA HIS A 40 -3.07 8.85 -3.48
C HIS A 40 -3.62 7.62 -4.21
N LEU A 41 -2.95 7.16 -5.27
CA LEU A 41 -3.28 5.91 -5.95
C LEU A 41 -3.22 4.71 -5.00
N SER A 42 -2.22 4.66 -4.11
CA SER A 42 -2.14 3.62 -3.07
C SER A 42 -3.35 3.67 -2.12
N LEU A 43 -3.83 4.86 -1.74
CA LEU A 43 -5.04 5.02 -0.90
C LEU A 43 -6.31 4.59 -1.64
N GLU A 44 -6.42 4.87 -2.95
CA GLU A 44 -7.53 4.40 -3.78
C GLU A 44 -7.55 2.86 -3.86
N HIS A 45 -6.39 2.22 -4.04
CA HIS A 45 -6.29 0.76 -4.00
C HIS A 45 -6.69 0.20 -2.63
N PHE A 46 -6.32 0.85 -1.53
CA PHE A 46 -6.77 0.46 -0.19
C PHE A 46 -8.29 0.47 -0.07
N GLY A 47 -8.94 1.57 -0.42
CA GLY A 47 -10.40 1.64 -0.40
C GLY A 47 -11.06 0.57 -1.27
N SER A 48 -10.49 0.33 -2.47
CA SER A 48 -10.96 -0.71 -3.37
C SER A 48 -10.82 -2.11 -2.77
N ILE A 49 -9.70 -2.43 -2.09
CA ILE A 49 -9.49 -3.72 -1.40
C ILE A 49 -10.55 -3.92 -0.33
N VAL A 50 -10.82 -2.90 0.50
CA VAL A 50 -11.85 -2.98 1.56
C VAL A 50 -13.23 -3.28 0.97
N ILE A 51 -13.62 -2.57 -0.09
CA ILE A 51 -14.91 -2.78 -0.78
C ILE A 51 -14.99 -4.20 -1.37
N LEU A 52 -13.93 -4.67 -2.04
CA LEU A 52 -13.90 -5.98 -2.67
C LEU A 52 -13.97 -7.11 -1.64
N VAL A 53 -13.27 -7.00 -0.50
CA VAL A 53 -13.36 -7.98 0.59
C VAL A 53 -14.77 -7.99 1.17
N LYS A 54 -15.36 -6.83 1.45
CA LYS A 54 -16.74 -6.70 1.90
C LYS A 54 -17.74 -7.34 0.93
N SER A 55 -17.47 -7.27 -0.37
CA SER A 55 -18.26 -7.87 -1.44
C SER A 55 -17.88 -9.32 -1.75
N ARG A 56 -17.01 -9.96 -0.97
CA ARG A 56 -16.51 -11.32 -1.16
C ARG A 56 -15.78 -11.56 -2.50
N MET A 57 -15.27 -10.49 -3.12
CA MET A 57 -14.45 -10.53 -4.35
C MET A 57 -12.96 -10.65 -4.01
N ASN A 58 -12.62 -11.61 -3.15
CA ASN A 58 -11.32 -11.70 -2.50
C ASN A 58 -10.15 -11.85 -3.49
N GLY A 59 -10.30 -12.62 -4.57
CA GLY A 59 -9.23 -12.77 -5.59
C GLY A 59 -8.88 -11.44 -6.26
N SER A 60 -9.85 -10.58 -6.54
CA SER A 60 -9.63 -9.24 -7.07
C SER A 60 -9.02 -8.31 -6.01
N ALA A 61 -9.44 -8.42 -4.75
CA ALA A 61 -8.85 -7.70 -3.65
C ALA A 61 -7.36 -8.01 -3.48
N TYR A 62 -6.99 -9.30 -3.51
CA TYR A 62 -5.57 -9.73 -3.47
C TYR A 62 -4.75 -9.21 -4.65
N ALA A 63 -5.33 -9.19 -5.87
CA ALA A 63 -4.66 -8.67 -7.06
C ALA A 63 -4.30 -7.17 -6.94
N LEU A 64 -5.05 -6.39 -6.15
CA LEU A 64 -4.78 -4.97 -5.92
C LEU A 64 -3.68 -4.71 -4.89
N LEU A 65 -3.28 -5.69 -4.08
CA LEU A 65 -2.22 -5.48 -3.08
C LEU A 65 -0.87 -5.14 -3.74
N ARG A 66 -0.57 -5.76 -4.88
CA ARG A 66 0.66 -5.46 -5.64
C ARG A 66 0.68 -4.02 -6.17
N PRO A 67 -0.27 -3.54 -6.97
CA PRO A 67 -0.25 -2.15 -7.43
C PRO A 67 -0.30 -1.15 -6.28
N GLN A 68 -0.97 -1.45 -5.16
CA GLN A 68 -0.92 -0.62 -3.96
C GLN A 68 0.51 -0.49 -3.42
N TYR A 69 1.20 -1.61 -3.24
CA TYR A 69 2.58 -1.64 -2.77
C TYR A 69 3.53 -0.93 -3.75
N GLU A 70 3.41 -1.23 -5.05
CA GLU A 70 4.23 -0.58 -6.09
C GLU A 70 4.04 0.94 -6.09
N ALA A 71 2.83 1.44 -5.88
CA ALA A 71 2.55 2.86 -5.81
C ALA A 71 3.28 3.53 -4.63
N VAL A 72 3.28 2.90 -3.44
CA VAL A 72 4.04 3.37 -2.27
C VAL A 72 5.54 3.42 -2.59
N ILE A 73 6.10 2.33 -3.08
CA ILE A 73 7.54 2.24 -3.35
C ILE A 73 7.98 3.24 -4.41
N ARG A 74 7.24 3.38 -5.51
CA ARG A 74 7.54 4.36 -6.55
C ARG A 74 7.44 5.79 -6.02
N GLY A 75 6.39 6.10 -5.24
CA GLY A 75 6.25 7.41 -4.60
C GLY A 75 7.46 7.75 -3.74
N LEU A 76 7.81 6.87 -2.81
CA LEU A 76 8.97 7.07 -1.94
C LEU A 76 10.30 7.15 -2.71
N TYR A 77 10.47 6.35 -3.77
CA TYR A 77 11.64 6.40 -4.62
C TYR A 77 11.78 7.75 -5.31
N PHE A 78 10.74 8.24 -5.97
CA PHE A 78 10.78 9.53 -6.66
C PHE A 78 10.96 10.71 -5.72
N GLN A 79 10.42 10.63 -4.51
CA GLN A 79 10.62 11.68 -3.50
C GLN A 79 12.04 11.72 -2.96
N ASN A 80 12.64 10.57 -2.63
CA ASN A 80 13.84 10.51 -1.83
C ASN A 80 15.13 10.17 -2.60
N CYS A 81 15.02 9.45 -3.72
CA CYS A 81 16.18 8.83 -4.38
C CYS A 81 16.38 9.28 -5.83
N ALA A 82 15.29 9.53 -6.56
CA ALA A 82 15.35 9.83 -7.99
C ALA A 82 15.97 11.21 -8.27
N ASP A 83 16.71 11.33 -9.35
CA ASP A 83 17.10 12.61 -9.91
C ASP A 83 15.99 13.20 -10.80
N GLN A 84 16.22 14.42 -11.33
CA GLN A 84 15.23 15.10 -12.18
C GLN A 84 14.97 14.35 -13.48
N LYS A 85 16.01 13.78 -14.09
CA LYS A 85 15.91 13.03 -15.36
C LYS A 85 15.08 11.76 -15.18
N GLU A 86 15.24 11.06 -14.07
CA GLU A 86 14.48 9.84 -13.76
C GLU A 86 12.98 10.14 -13.57
N ILE A 87 12.64 11.31 -13.01
CA ILE A 87 11.25 11.78 -12.90
C ILE A 87 10.68 12.08 -14.28
N GLU A 88 11.44 12.75 -15.14
CA GLU A 88 11.03 13.08 -16.51
C GLU A 88 10.81 11.83 -17.38
N LEU A 89 11.69 10.83 -17.27
CA LEU A 89 11.54 9.53 -17.92
C LEU A 89 10.27 8.83 -17.46
N PHE A 90 10.00 8.82 -16.16
CA PHE A 90 8.79 8.21 -15.62
C PHE A 90 7.51 8.86 -16.16
N ILE A 91 7.48 10.19 -16.27
CA ILE A 91 6.34 10.93 -16.85
C ILE A 91 6.20 10.63 -18.33
N ALA A 92 7.30 10.38 -19.05
CA ALA A 92 7.30 9.94 -20.43
C ALA A 92 6.85 8.48 -20.62
N GLY A 93 6.52 7.77 -19.55
CA GLY A 93 6.07 6.37 -19.58
C GLY A 93 7.18 5.33 -19.42
N GLU A 94 8.40 5.76 -19.13
CA GLU A 94 9.55 4.89 -18.94
C GLU A 94 9.77 4.61 -17.44
N ASN A 95 10.11 3.35 -17.11
CA ASN A 95 10.47 2.99 -15.75
C ASN A 95 12.00 2.95 -15.61
N PRO A 96 12.62 3.83 -14.81
CA PRO A 96 14.07 3.88 -14.67
C PRO A 96 14.64 2.62 -14.03
N TYR A 97 13.88 1.98 -13.12
CA TYR A 97 14.31 0.76 -12.41
C TYR A 97 13.15 -0.19 -12.13
N GLY A 98 13.48 -1.48 -11.96
CA GLY A 98 12.56 -2.46 -11.40
C GLY A 98 12.33 -2.22 -9.91
N LEU A 99 11.18 -2.71 -9.40
CA LEU A 99 10.70 -2.50 -8.04
C LEU A 99 11.76 -2.82 -6.96
N TYR A 100 12.44 -3.95 -7.08
CA TYR A 100 13.45 -4.37 -6.09
C TYR A 100 14.65 -3.42 -6.00
N THR A 101 15.06 -2.84 -7.13
CA THR A 101 16.13 -1.82 -7.15
C THR A 101 15.70 -0.55 -6.46
N MET A 102 14.45 -0.12 -6.67
CA MET A 102 13.88 1.05 -5.96
C MET A 102 13.84 0.82 -4.46
N ILE A 103 13.39 -0.36 -4.01
CA ILE A 103 13.36 -0.74 -2.59
C ILE A 103 14.75 -0.61 -1.97
N LYS A 104 15.79 -1.20 -2.59
CA LYS A 104 17.16 -1.12 -2.08
C LYS A 104 17.66 0.33 -1.97
N LYS A 105 17.36 1.17 -2.95
CA LYS A 105 17.75 2.58 -2.93
C LYS A 105 17.04 3.35 -1.81
N ILE A 106 15.73 3.08 -1.57
CA ILE A 106 14.97 3.70 -0.49
C ILE A 106 15.54 3.28 0.87
N ASP A 107 15.66 1.98 1.12
CA ASP A 107 16.14 1.44 2.38
C ASP A 107 17.55 1.96 2.69
N GLY A 108 18.45 1.96 1.71
CA GLY A 108 19.80 2.53 1.88
C GLY A 108 19.80 4.04 2.11
N LYS A 109 18.84 4.80 1.56
CA LYS A 109 18.73 6.26 1.76
C LYS A 109 18.18 6.62 3.13
N LEU A 110 17.23 5.81 3.64
CA LEU A 110 16.57 6.03 4.92
C LEU A 110 17.27 5.29 6.09
N ASP A 111 18.32 4.52 5.79
CA ASP A 111 19.04 3.65 6.75
C ASP A 111 18.09 2.67 7.47
N ILE A 112 17.25 1.99 6.69
CA ILE A 112 16.28 1.00 7.16
C ILE A 112 16.29 -0.24 6.27
N ASP A 113 15.72 -1.35 6.76
CA ASP A 113 15.48 -2.58 5.98
C ASP A 113 13.97 -2.92 5.86
N SER A 114 13.12 -1.98 6.25
CA SER A 114 11.69 -2.23 6.42
C SER A 114 10.97 -2.59 5.12
N PHE A 115 11.26 -1.90 4.02
CA PHE A 115 10.59 -2.16 2.74
C PHE A 115 11.10 -3.45 2.10
N LYS A 116 12.38 -3.78 2.22
CA LYS A 116 12.95 -5.05 1.75
C LYS A 116 12.38 -6.23 2.54
N ASN A 117 12.29 -6.10 3.86
CA ASN A 117 11.72 -7.14 4.71
C ASN A 117 10.23 -7.37 4.39
N PHE A 118 9.45 -6.31 4.25
CA PHE A 118 8.07 -6.40 3.81
C PHE A 118 7.95 -7.07 2.43
N TYR A 119 8.74 -6.63 1.45
CA TYR A 119 8.74 -7.24 0.12
C TYR A 119 9.06 -8.73 0.16
N THR A 120 10.04 -9.13 0.96
CA THR A 120 10.41 -10.55 1.11
C THR A 120 9.26 -11.39 1.66
N LEU A 121 8.50 -10.81 2.60
CA LEU A 121 7.33 -11.46 3.20
C LEU A 121 6.18 -11.64 2.19
N VAL A 122 5.91 -10.62 1.37
CA VAL A 122 4.69 -10.58 0.54
C VAL A 122 4.92 -10.90 -0.95
N LYS A 123 6.18 -10.97 -1.43
CA LYS A 123 6.52 -11.06 -2.87
C LYS A 123 5.80 -12.19 -3.62
N ASN A 124 5.67 -13.36 -3.00
CA ASN A 124 5.01 -14.50 -3.64
C ASN A 124 3.51 -14.23 -3.79
N VAL A 125 2.86 -13.77 -2.72
CA VAL A 125 1.43 -13.41 -2.70
C VAL A 125 1.14 -12.34 -3.75
N ILE A 126 1.84 -11.20 -3.70
CA ILE A 126 1.58 -10.09 -4.62
C ILE A 126 1.86 -10.45 -6.08
N HIS A 127 2.82 -11.34 -6.36
CA HIS A 127 3.15 -11.76 -7.73
C HIS A 127 2.09 -12.71 -8.29
N THR A 128 1.77 -13.75 -7.54
CA THR A 128 0.89 -14.84 -8.00
C THR A 128 -0.54 -14.37 -8.22
N TYR A 129 -1.07 -13.57 -7.31
CA TYR A 129 -2.45 -13.06 -7.46
C TYR A 129 -2.60 -12.02 -8.57
N THR A 130 -1.55 -11.29 -8.93
CA THR A 130 -1.60 -10.30 -10.02
C THR A 130 -1.64 -10.96 -11.40
N HIS A 131 -0.97 -12.11 -11.55
CA HIS A 131 -0.79 -12.75 -12.87
C HIS A 131 -1.62 -14.03 -13.07
N GLY A 132 -2.62 -14.29 -12.21
CA GLY A 132 -3.48 -15.44 -12.33
C GLY A 132 -2.73 -16.78 -12.14
N GLY A 133 -1.76 -16.80 -11.21
CA GLY A 133 -0.98 -17.99 -10.90
C GLY A 133 -1.80 -19.10 -10.26
N ILE A 134 -1.15 -20.25 -10.02
CA ILE A 134 -1.81 -21.46 -9.53
C ILE A 134 -2.57 -21.22 -8.21
N GLU A 135 -2.01 -20.44 -7.30
CA GLU A 135 -2.63 -20.11 -6.01
C GLU A 135 -3.96 -19.37 -6.18
N GLN A 136 -4.08 -18.52 -7.21
CA GLN A 136 -5.36 -17.87 -7.52
C GLN A 136 -6.37 -18.85 -8.10
N LEU A 137 -5.93 -19.81 -8.90
CA LEU A 137 -6.81 -20.84 -9.46
C LEU A 137 -7.30 -21.79 -8.37
N GLU A 138 -6.41 -22.26 -7.48
CA GLU A 138 -6.75 -23.15 -6.36
C GLU A 138 -7.80 -22.54 -5.42
N ARG A 139 -7.89 -21.21 -5.39
CA ARG A 139 -8.92 -20.46 -4.63
C ARG A 139 -10.27 -20.37 -5.35
N ARG A 140 -10.44 -21.00 -6.53
CA ARG A 140 -11.65 -20.93 -7.37
C ARG A 140 -12.47 -22.21 -7.41
N TYR A 141 -11.94 -23.29 -6.85
CA TYR A 141 -12.66 -24.57 -6.87
C TYR A 141 -12.40 -25.39 -5.60
N THR A 142 -13.36 -26.23 -5.27
CA THR A 142 -13.22 -27.42 -4.44
C THR A 142 -13.32 -28.64 -5.35
N GLU A 143 -13.38 -29.86 -4.80
CA GLU A 143 -13.39 -31.09 -5.61
C GLU A 143 -14.40 -31.07 -6.77
N ASN A 144 -15.59 -30.46 -6.57
CA ASN A 144 -16.69 -30.51 -7.54
C ASN A 144 -17.39 -29.18 -7.79
N GLU A 145 -16.94 -28.07 -7.18
CA GLU A 145 -17.65 -26.79 -7.26
C GLU A 145 -16.70 -25.62 -7.51
N LEU A 146 -17.19 -24.64 -8.28
CA LEU A 146 -16.53 -23.35 -8.42
C LEU A 146 -16.96 -22.45 -7.25
N VAL A 147 -16.01 -22.15 -6.37
CA VAL A 147 -16.25 -21.37 -5.17
C VAL A 147 -15.10 -20.38 -4.92
N SER A 148 -15.38 -19.34 -4.14
CA SER A 148 -14.33 -18.45 -3.62
C SER A 148 -13.82 -19.04 -2.30
N ASN A 149 -12.70 -19.76 -2.35
CA ASN A 149 -12.15 -20.50 -1.21
C ASN A 149 -11.04 -19.70 -0.48
N PHE A 150 -11.43 -18.58 0.11
CA PHE A 150 -10.58 -17.78 0.97
C PHE A 150 -11.05 -17.89 2.41
N THR A 151 -10.11 -18.16 3.33
CA THR A 151 -10.41 -18.16 4.77
C THR A 151 -10.61 -16.74 5.29
N GLU A 152 -11.34 -16.63 6.39
CA GLU A 152 -11.51 -15.34 7.09
C GLU A 152 -10.16 -14.73 7.50
N ASN A 153 -9.25 -15.54 8.02
CA ASN A 153 -7.92 -15.10 8.44
C ASN A 153 -7.09 -14.54 7.27
N GLU A 154 -7.20 -15.12 6.08
CA GLU A 154 -6.54 -14.59 4.89
C GLU A 154 -7.11 -13.22 4.52
N CYS A 155 -8.41 -13.04 4.57
CA CYS A 155 -9.05 -11.75 4.29
C CYS A 155 -8.65 -10.69 5.33
N ILE A 156 -8.58 -11.05 6.62
CA ILE A 156 -8.10 -10.17 7.69
C ILE A 156 -6.65 -9.76 7.43
N SER A 157 -5.77 -10.71 7.14
CA SER A 157 -4.35 -10.44 6.83
C SER A 157 -4.18 -9.52 5.63
N LEU A 158 -5.00 -9.69 4.58
CA LEU A 158 -4.99 -8.78 3.43
C LEU A 158 -5.36 -7.35 3.82
N ILE A 159 -6.43 -7.18 4.61
CA ILE A 159 -6.88 -5.86 5.08
C ILE A 159 -5.79 -5.22 5.95
N GLU A 160 -5.13 -5.96 6.84
CA GLU A 160 -4.05 -5.47 7.70
C GLU A 160 -2.84 -5.01 6.88
N LEU A 161 -2.38 -5.81 5.91
CA LEU A 161 -1.28 -5.46 5.03
C LEU A 161 -1.60 -4.19 4.23
N SER A 162 -2.79 -4.12 3.65
CA SER A 162 -3.25 -2.97 2.88
C SER A 162 -3.42 -1.72 3.75
N SER A 163 -3.93 -1.86 4.97
CA SER A 163 -4.04 -0.76 5.96
C SER A 163 -2.67 -0.19 6.34
N ASN A 164 -1.66 -1.05 6.50
CA ASN A 164 -0.30 -0.60 6.80
C ASN A 164 0.31 0.21 5.64
N LEU A 165 0.06 -0.19 4.39
CA LEU A 165 0.45 0.58 3.21
C LEU A 165 -0.28 1.92 3.13
N ALA A 166 -1.57 1.95 3.47
CA ALA A 166 -2.37 3.18 3.51
C ALA A 166 -1.87 4.14 4.60
N ARG A 167 -1.55 3.64 5.80
CA ARG A 167 -0.92 4.44 6.87
C ARG A 167 0.42 5.01 6.42
N THR A 168 1.27 4.19 5.80
CA THR A 168 2.55 4.63 5.23
C THR A 168 2.34 5.76 4.23
N SER A 169 1.37 5.62 3.32
CA SER A 169 1.03 6.64 2.33
C SER A 169 0.59 7.95 3.00
N ALA A 170 -0.29 7.88 4.01
CA ALA A 170 -0.77 9.06 4.73
C ALA A 170 0.35 9.77 5.51
N ILE A 171 1.19 9.01 6.24
CA ILE A 171 2.31 9.54 7.02
C ILE A 171 3.30 10.28 6.09
N PHE A 172 3.79 9.63 5.06
CA PHE A 172 4.78 10.25 4.18
C PHE A 172 4.19 11.41 3.36
N SER A 173 2.93 11.33 2.97
CA SER A 173 2.23 12.43 2.29
C SER A 173 2.12 13.66 3.20
N ALA A 174 1.77 13.46 4.47
CA ALA A 174 1.69 14.53 5.46
C ALA A 174 3.08 15.15 5.76
N LEU A 175 4.11 14.33 5.94
CA LEU A 175 5.49 14.82 6.19
C LEU A 175 6.00 15.69 5.04
N VAL A 176 5.81 15.27 3.78
CA VAL A 176 6.24 16.07 2.62
C VAL A 176 5.41 17.35 2.46
N ALA A 177 4.18 17.36 2.95
CA ALA A 177 3.34 18.56 3.01
C ALA A 177 3.66 19.47 4.21
N GLY A 178 4.65 19.13 5.07
CA GLY A 178 4.99 19.89 6.29
C GLY A 178 3.95 19.78 7.40
N ARG A 179 3.16 18.70 7.40
CA ARG A 179 2.08 18.46 8.37
C ARG A 179 2.45 17.29 9.31
N GLU A 180 3.47 17.53 10.14
CA GLU A 180 3.92 16.55 11.16
C GLU A 180 2.78 16.17 12.11
N ASP A 181 1.92 17.12 12.47
CA ASP A 181 0.74 16.89 13.31
C ASP A 181 -0.22 15.84 12.73
N ILE A 182 -0.37 15.81 11.41
CA ILE A 182 -1.17 14.79 10.72
C ILE A 182 -0.41 13.46 10.67
N ALA A 183 0.89 13.50 10.37
CA ALA A 183 1.70 12.29 10.31
C ALA A 183 1.68 11.54 11.64
N GLU A 184 1.88 12.24 12.76
CA GLU A 184 1.86 11.67 14.11
C GLU A 184 0.55 10.95 14.43
N ALA A 185 -0.59 11.47 13.93
CA ALA A 185 -1.91 10.87 14.17
C ALA A 185 -2.08 9.47 13.50
N PHE A 186 -1.21 9.11 12.56
CA PHE A 186 -1.23 7.81 11.90
C PHE A 186 -0.14 6.86 12.35
N PHE A 187 0.82 7.31 13.20
CA PHE A 187 1.77 6.38 13.82
C PHE A 187 0.99 5.41 14.73
N PRO A 188 1.25 4.10 14.61
CA PRO A 188 0.70 3.18 15.59
C PRO A 188 1.19 3.60 16.98
N GLU A 189 0.28 3.72 17.96
CA GLU A 189 0.68 3.89 19.34
C GLU A 189 1.68 2.77 19.66
N ILE A 190 2.91 3.13 19.92
CA ILE A 190 3.87 2.23 20.54
C ILE A 190 3.30 1.99 21.92
N LYS A 191 2.47 0.95 22.06
CA LYS A 191 2.08 0.47 23.38
C LYS A 191 3.38 0.19 24.10
N ASN A 192 3.75 1.08 25.00
CA ASN A 192 4.85 0.88 25.94
C ASN A 192 4.57 -0.45 26.64
N LYS A 193 5.11 -1.53 26.12
CA LYS A 193 5.31 -2.73 26.90
C LYS A 193 6.38 -2.33 27.90
N SER A 194 5.93 -1.91 29.08
CA SER A 194 6.76 -1.84 30.26
C SER A 194 7.53 -3.15 30.33
N ILE A 195 8.84 -3.03 30.22
CA ILE A 195 9.79 -4.10 30.49
C ILE A 195 9.73 -4.42 31.97
#